data_7b368fd628c45442a73725f3610d9385
#
_entry.id   7b368fd628c45442a73725f3610d9385
#
_cell.length_a   1.000
_cell.length_b   1.000
_cell.length_c   1.000
_cell.angle_alpha   90.00
_cell.angle_beta   90.00
_cell.angle_gamma   90.00
#
_symmetry.space_group_name_H-M   'P 1'
#
loop_
_entity.id
_entity.type
_entity.pdbx_description
1 polymer ?
#
loop_
_entity_poly.entity_id
_entity_poly.type
_entity_poly.pdbx_seq_one_letter_code
_entity_poly.pdbx_strand_id
1 'polypeptide(L)'
;FNSVGGFRLGYDGSQDHDLILRLCENARKIYHIPKVLYNWRVHGGSVASDISIKPYCIVTGVRAVNSHLKRLFIDGSCKSINETTPVYKVTYGKGNNKATLINDISDFDGITSEYIIVASKNIEVKENVISELSRYIQQSDVGVVGAVIVKNYKIQSAGLVIKNGLIHCYKNEIY
;
A
#
# COMPACT_ATOMS: atom_id res chain seq x y z
N PHE A 1 -5.90 16.66 -18.31
CA PHE A 1 -6.06 17.62 -17.22
C PHE A 1 -7.52 18.08 -17.13
N ASN A 2 -8.06 18.67 -18.20
CA ASN A 2 -9.45 19.17 -18.23
C ASN A 2 -10.50 18.10 -18.05
N SER A 3 -10.27 16.90 -18.57
CA SER A 3 -11.19 15.74 -18.48
C SER A 3 -11.46 15.28 -17.05
N VAL A 4 -10.55 15.58 -16.12
CA VAL A 4 -10.69 15.24 -14.69
C VAL A 4 -11.03 16.48 -13.83
N GLY A 5 -11.29 17.65 -14.45
CA GLY A 5 -11.70 18.87 -13.76
C GLY A 5 -10.55 19.68 -13.14
N GLY A 6 -9.30 19.45 -13.54
CA GLY A 6 -8.15 20.22 -13.07
C GLY A 6 -7.87 20.10 -11.57
N PHE A 7 -7.28 21.14 -10.98
CA PHE A 7 -7.07 21.23 -9.53
C PHE A 7 -8.39 21.53 -8.79
N ARG A 8 -8.58 20.89 -7.64
CA ARG A 8 -9.77 21.06 -6.81
C ARG A 8 -9.48 21.95 -5.60
N LEU A 9 -10.42 22.81 -5.24
CA LEU A 9 -10.36 23.58 -4.00
C LEU A 9 -10.38 22.65 -2.76
N GLY A 10 -9.68 23.06 -1.71
CA GLY A 10 -9.60 22.30 -0.46
C GLY A 10 -8.60 21.16 -0.44
N TYR A 11 -7.72 21.09 -1.46
CA TYR A 11 -6.61 20.13 -1.51
C TYR A 11 -5.24 20.82 -1.47
N ASP A 12 -5.20 22.06 -0.97
CA ASP A 12 -3.96 22.82 -0.86
C ASP A 12 -2.88 22.01 -0.13
N GLY A 13 -1.67 22.02 -0.69
CA GLY A 13 -0.53 21.24 -0.21
C GLY A 13 -0.50 19.78 -0.62
N SER A 14 -1.60 19.25 -1.19
CA SER A 14 -1.69 17.91 -1.80
C SER A 14 -2.53 17.92 -3.07
N GLN A 15 -2.60 19.08 -3.74
CA GLN A 15 -3.37 19.28 -4.97
C GLN A 15 -2.84 18.43 -6.13
N ASP A 16 -1.54 18.23 -6.20
CA ASP A 16 -0.86 17.36 -7.16
C ASP A 16 -1.19 15.88 -6.91
N HIS A 17 -1.15 15.45 -5.65
CA HIS A 17 -1.51 14.09 -5.23
C HIS A 17 -2.98 13.78 -5.62
N ASP A 18 -3.92 14.68 -5.30
CA ASP A 18 -5.33 14.54 -5.69
C ASP A 18 -5.51 14.49 -7.22
N LEU A 19 -4.81 15.36 -7.94
CA LEU A 19 -4.89 15.40 -9.40
C LEU A 19 -4.33 14.12 -10.02
N ILE A 20 -3.18 13.63 -9.56
CA ILE A 20 -2.55 12.41 -10.08
C ILE A 20 -3.47 11.21 -9.87
N LEU A 21 -4.07 11.04 -8.68
CA LEU A 21 -5.02 9.96 -8.42
C LEU A 21 -6.18 9.99 -9.42
N ARG A 22 -6.78 11.17 -9.69
CA ARG A 22 -7.88 11.30 -10.66
C ARG A 22 -7.43 11.07 -12.11
N LEU A 23 -6.21 11.44 -12.45
CA LEU A 23 -5.65 11.13 -13.75
C LEU A 23 -5.43 9.63 -13.92
N CYS A 24 -4.89 8.94 -12.90
CA CYS A 24 -4.67 7.49 -12.93
C CYS A 24 -5.99 6.72 -13.06
N GLU A 25 -7.07 7.17 -12.43
CA GLU A 25 -8.40 6.56 -12.55
C GLU A 25 -8.92 6.50 -14.00
N ASN A 26 -8.50 7.45 -14.84
CA ASN A 26 -8.93 7.59 -16.22
C ASN A 26 -7.85 7.21 -17.24
N ALA A 27 -6.65 6.89 -16.79
CA ALA A 27 -5.54 6.56 -17.67
C ALA A 27 -5.65 5.14 -18.20
N ARG A 28 -5.52 4.98 -19.52
CA ARG A 28 -5.42 3.66 -20.15
C ARG A 28 -4.07 2.98 -19.91
N LYS A 29 -3.01 3.79 -19.75
CA LYS A 29 -1.64 3.33 -19.52
C LYS A 29 -0.82 4.42 -18.86
N ILE A 30 0.06 4.02 -17.96
CA ILE A 30 1.03 4.88 -17.28
C ILE A 30 2.42 4.49 -17.79
N TYR A 31 3.20 5.48 -18.23
CA TYR A 31 4.57 5.28 -18.69
C TYR A 31 5.54 5.90 -17.69
N HIS A 32 6.48 5.12 -17.21
CA HIS A 32 7.61 5.62 -16.45
C HIS A 32 8.73 6.07 -17.40
N ILE A 33 9.19 7.31 -17.25
CA ILE A 33 10.34 7.85 -17.95
C ILE A 33 11.53 7.84 -16.98
N PRO A 34 12.51 6.94 -17.14
CA PRO A 34 13.63 6.81 -16.19
C PRO A 34 14.70 7.88 -16.42
N LYS A 35 14.31 9.15 -16.38
CA LYS A 35 15.20 10.30 -16.56
C LYS A 35 14.83 11.40 -15.55
N VAL A 36 15.81 12.14 -15.09
CA VAL A 36 15.59 13.36 -14.29
C VAL A 36 15.15 14.47 -15.23
N LEU A 37 13.85 14.76 -15.26
CA LEU A 37 13.24 15.78 -16.13
C LEU A 37 12.74 17.00 -15.36
N TYR A 38 12.75 16.96 -14.04
CA TYR A 38 12.25 18.02 -13.17
C TYR A 38 13.16 18.20 -11.96
N ASN A 39 13.43 19.46 -11.62
CA ASN A 39 14.18 19.83 -10.44
C ASN A 39 13.27 20.62 -9.50
N TRP A 40 13.08 20.12 -8.29
CA TRP A 40 12.28 20.81 -7.29
C TRP A 40 13.11 21.92 -6.64
N ARG A 41 12.64 23.17 -6.74
CA ARG A 41 13.28 24.29 -6.07
C ARG A 41 12.96 24.28 -4.58
N VAL A 42 14.00 24.11 -3.76
CA VAL A 42 13.88 24.18 -2.30
C VAL A 42 14.07 25.64 -1.86
N HIS A 43 13.19 26.13 -1.00
CA HIS A 43 13.28 27.43 -0.32
C HIS A 43 12.70 27.30 1.11
N GLY A 44 13.02 28.26 2.00
CA GLY A 44 12.73 28.18 3.43
C GLY A 44 11.25 28.07 3.84
N GLY A 45 10.30 28.26 2.91
CA GLY A 45 8.86 28.02 3.12
C GLY A 45 8.31 26.78 2.37
N SER A 46 9.20 25.93 1.85
CA SER A 46 8.81 24.76 1.07
C SER A 46 8.54 23.54 1.95
N VAL A 47 7.47 22.81 1.67
CA VAL A 47 7.19 21.49 2.30
C VAL A 47 8.34 20.50 2.07
N ALA A 48 9.10 20.67 0.99
CA ALA A 48 10.28 19.86 0.69
C ALA A 48 11.43 20.06 1.68
N SER A 49 11.47 21.19 2.41
CA SER A 49 12.47 21.46 3.45
C SER A 49 12.02 21.01 4.83
N ASP A 50 10.74 21.21 5.15
CA ASP A 50 10.17 20.81 6.45
C ASP A 50 8.63 20.71 6.34
N ILE A 51 8.09 19.52 6.56
CA ILE A 51 6.65 19.29 6.54
C ILE A 51 5.92 19.90 7.74
N SER A 52 6.62 20.14 8.84
CA SER A 52 6.05 20.80 10.03
C SER A 52 5.54 22.21 9.74
N ILE A 53 6.06 22.84 8.69
CA ILE A 53 5.64 24.18 8.22
C ILE A 53 4.21 24.13 7.67
N LYS A 54 3.75 22.98 7.14
CA LYS A 54 2.43 22.84 6.51
C LYS A 54 1.75 21.51 6.90
N PRO A 55 1.37 21.34 8.16
CA PRO A 55 0.77 20.07 8.62
C PRO A 55 -0.56 19.74 7.92
N TYR A 56 -1.25 20.75 7.38
CA TYR A 56 -2.48 20.56 6.61
C TYR A 56 -2.26 19.70 5.35
N CYS A 57 -1.04 19.61 4.81
CA CYS A 57 -0.73 18.75 3.66
C CYS A 57 -0.98 17.28 3.96
N ILE A 58 -0.74 16.84 5.20
CA ILE A 58 -1.02 15.46 5.63
C ILE A 58 -2.53 15.21 5.63
N VAL A 59 -3.31 16.14 6.17
CA VAL A 59 -4.76 16.04 6.23
C VAL A 59 -5.38 16.03 4.83
N THR A 60 -4.92 16.91 3.95
CA THR A 60 -5.41 16.98 2.56
C THR A 60 -4.96 15.78 1.74
N GLY A 61 -3.78 15.22 2.01
CA GLY A 61 -3.33 13.97 1.39
C GLY A 61 -4.20 12.77 1.80
N VAL A 62 -4.52 12.63 3.09
CA VAL A 62 -5.50 11.62 3.57
C VAL A 62 -6.84 11.80 2.88
N ARG A 63 -7.31 13.06 2.75
CA ARG A 63 -8.57 13.38 2.03
C ARG A 63 -8.50 12.97 0.56
N ALA A 64 -7.36 13.19 -0.11
CA ALA A 64 -7.17 12.82 -1.50
C ALA A 64 -7.31 11.30 -1.70
N VAL A 65 -6.64 10.50 -0.87
CA VAL A 65 -6.73 9.04 -0.93
C VAL A 65 -8.13 8.54 -0.59
N ASN A 66 -8.79 9.05 0.47
CA ASN A 66 -10.16 8.66 0.80
C ASN A 66 -11.16 9.02 -0.32
N SER A 67 -10.97 10.18 -0.97
CA SER A 67 -11.78 10.56 -2.13
C SER A 67 -11.56 9.64 -3.32
N HIS A 68 -10.33 9.17 -3.53
CA HIS A 68 -9.98 8.19 -4.55
C HIS A 68 -10.68 6.85 -4.30
N LEU A 69 -10.55 6.28 -3.10
CA LEU A 69 -11.23 5.03 -2.72
C LEU A 69 -12.73 5.13 -2.96
N LYS A 70 -13.34 6.26 -2.55
CA LYS A 70 -14.78 6.50 -2.74
C LYS A 70 -15.18 6.54 -4.22
N ARG A 71 -14.42 7.19 -5.10
CA ARG A 71 -14.71 7.25 -6.54
C ARG A 71 -14.62 5.90 -7.22
N LEU A 72 -13.71 5.04 -6.76
CA LEU A 72 -13.55 3.67 -7.27
C LEU A 72 -14.47 2.65 -6.60
N PHE A 73 -15.36 3.10 -5.69
CA PHE A 73 -16.23 2.22 -4.90
C PHE A 73 -15.47 1.15 -4.11
N ILE A 74 -14.21 1.45 -3.74
CA ILE A 74 -13.39 0.57 -2.91
C ILE A 74 -13.80 0.74 -1.46
N ASP A 75 -14.25 -0.33 -0.81
CA ASP A 75 -14.47 -0.35 0.63
C ASP A 75 -13.11 -0.26 1.35
N GLY A 76 -12.86 0.89 1.96
CA GLY A 76 -11.59 1.16 2.61
C GLY A 76 -11.51 2.56 3.19
N SER A 77 -10.50 2.77 4.00
CA SER A 77 -10.19 4.05 4.60
C SER A 77 -8.70 4.31 4.66
N CYS A 78 -8.32 5.56 4.51
CA CYS A 78 -6.95 6.04 4.62
C CYS A 78 -6.78 6.85 5.90
N LYS A 79 -5.66 6.62 6.59
CA LYS A 79 -5.21 7.42 7.73
C LYS A 79 -3.73 7.75 7.58
N SER A 80 -3.27 8.86 8.14
CA SER A 80 -1.85 9.11 8.31
C SER A 80 -1.27 8.17 9.38
N ILE A 81 -0.03 7.73 9.18
CA ILE A 81 0.69 6.91 10.17
C ILE A 81 1.10 7.79 11.37
N ASN A 82 1.44 9.05 11.10
CA ASN A 82 1.76 10.06 12.10
C ASN A 82 1.47 11.47 11.57
N GLU A 83 1.69 12.48 12.39
CA GLU A 83 1.42 13.88 12.07
C GLU A 83 2.59 14.61 11.38
N THR A 84 3.72 13.95 11.24
CA THR A 84 4.98 14.57 10.79
C THR A 84 5.47 14.08 9.44
N THR A 85 4.86 13.01 8.91
CA THR A 85 5.33 12.38 7.67
C THR A 85 4.15 12.13 6.73
N PRO A 86 4.26 12.45 5.42
CA PRO A 86 3.20 12.21 4.43
C PRO A 86 3.16 10.72 4.02
N VAL A 87 3.11 9.84 5.00
CA VAL A 87 2.96 8.40 4.81
C VAL A 87 1.58 7.98 5.27
N TYR A 88 0.87 7.29 4.39
CA TYR A 88 -0.53 6.95 4.58
C TYR A 88 -0.70 5.45 4.66
N LYS A 89 -1.55 5.00 5.58
CA LYS A 89 -2.02 3.61 5.66
C LYS A 89 -3.42 3.52 5.10
N VAL A 90 -3.59 2.74 4.04
CA VAL A 90 -4.91 2.33 3.55
C VAL A 90 -5.29 1.03 4.24
N THR A 91 -6.48 0.99 4.81
CA THR A 91 -7.08 -0.22 5.37
C THR A 91 -8.34 -0.52 4.55
N TYR A 92 -8.34 -1.65 3.86
CA TYR A 92 -9.50 -2.12 3.10
C TYR A 92 -10.57 -2.70 4.03
N GLY A 93 -11.79 -2.83 3.54
CA GLY A 93 -12.92 -3.39 4.27
C GLY A 93 -12.67 -4.82 4.76
N LYS A 94 -13.62 -5.40 5.46
CA LYS A 94 -13.45 -6.74 6.03
C LYS A 94 -13.12 -7.75 4.93
N GLY A 95 -12.00 -8.43 5.10
CA GLY A 95 -11.63 -9.56 4.26
C GLY A 95 -12.55 -10.75 4.46
N ASN A 96 -12.65 -11.59 3.43
CA ASN A 96 -13.32 -12.87 3.54
C ASN A 96 -12.37 -13.85 4.26
N ASN A 97 -12.77 -14.40 5.41
CA ASN A 97 -11.94 -15.32 6.20
C ASN A 97 -11.95 -16.76 5.66
N LYS A 98 -12.47 -17.00 4.46
CA LYS A 98 -12.53 -18.31 3.83
C LYS A 98 -11.20 -18.68 3.16
N ALA A 99 -10.16 -18.85 3.95
CA ALA A 99 -8.86 -19.31 3.47
C ALA A 99 -8.52 -20.67 4.08
N THR A 100 -7.96 -21.56 3.27
CA THR A 100 -7.39 -22.82 3.74
C THR A 100 -5.91 -22.62 4.03
N LEU A 101 -5.48 -23.00 5.23
CA LEU A 101 -4.08 -23.03 5.61
C LEU A 101 -3.45 -24.34 5.19
N ILE A 102 -2.35 -24.29 4.43
CA ILE A 102 -1.51 -25.42 4.10
C ILE A 102 -0.08 -25.18 4.57
N ASN A 103 0.60 -26.25 4.95
CA ASN A 103 1.98 -26.18 5.40
C ASN A 103 2.99 -26.70 4.36
N ASP A 104 2.50 -27.37 3.33
CA ASP A 104 3.28 -27.87 2.21
C ASP A 104 2.51 -27.61 0.91
N ILE A 105 3.23 -27.34 -0.17
CA ILE A 105 2.63 -27.11 -1.48
C ILE A 105 2.01 -28.39 -2.05
N SER A 106 2.46 -29.57 -1.60
CA SER A 106 1.85 -30.86 -1.93
C SER A 106 0.42 -31.04 -1.40
N ASP A 107 0.03 -30.25 -0.41
CA ASP A 107 -1.31 -30.27 0.18
C ASP A 107 -2.36 -29.50 -0.66
N PHE A 108 -1.99 -29.11 -1.89
CA PHE A 108 -2.83 -28.25 -2.74
C PHE A 108 -4.04 -28.99 -3.33
N ASP A 109 -3.95 -30.30 -3.49
CA ASP A 109 -5.01 -31.08 -4.13
C ASP A 109 -6.28 -31.15 -3.27
N GLY A 110 -7.42 -30.89 -3.92
CA GLY A 110 -8.73 -30.95 -3.28
C GLY A 110 -9.17 -29.70 -2.52
N ILE A 111 -8.37 -28.62 -2.55
CA ILE A 111 -8.76 -27.35 -1.91
C ILE A 111 -9.84 -26.65 -2.73
N THR A 112 -10.96 -26.31 -2.08
CA THR A 112 -12.11 -25.65 -2.68
C THR A 112 -12.29 -24.19 -2.18
N SER A 113 -11.45 -23.74 -1.25
CA SER A 113 -11.52 -22.38 -0.72
C SER A 113 -11.03 -21.37 -1.77
N GLU A 114 -11.60 -20.17 -1.71
CA GLU A 114 -11.25 -19.06 -2.61
C GLU A 114 -9.79 -18.60 -2.44
N TYR A 115 -9.28 -18.67 -1.21
CA TYR A 115 -7.92 -18.28 -0.87
C TYR A 115 -7.17 -19.40 -0.17
N ILE A 116 -5.87 -19.42 -0.37
CA ILE A 116 -4.97 -20.37 0.27
C ILE A 116 -3.87 -19.59 0.98
N ILE A 117 -3.58 -19.98 2.21
CA ILE A 117 -2.45 -19.47 2.97
C ILE A 117 -1.39 -20.57 3.02
N VAL A 118 -0.23 -20.28 2.48
CA VAL A 118 0.93 -21.17 2.56
C VAL A 118 1.82 -20.68 3.69
N ALA A 119 1.98 -21.47 4.74
CA ALA A 119 2.84 -21.16 5.86
C ALA A 119 3.69 -22.35 6.26
N SER A 120 4.97 -22.11 6.59
CA SER A 120 5.83 -23.18 7.13
C SER A 120 5.24 -23.78 8.41
N LYS A 121 5.45 -25.08 8.64
CA LYS A 121 5.02 -25.81 9.85
C LYS A 121 5.49 -25.18 11.17
N ASN A 122 6.53 -24.35 11.11
CA ASN A 122 7.10 -23.66 12.27
C ASN A 122 6.51 -22.26 12.50
N ILE A 123 5.48 -21.88 11.72
CA ILE A 123 4.80 -20.58 11.82
C ILE A 123 3.38 -20.81 12.30
N GLU A 124 3.05 -20.20 13.44
CA GLU A 124 1.67 -20.13 13.91
C GLU A 124 0.96 -18.97 13.19
N VAL A 125 -0.08 -19.29 12.43
CA VAL A 125 -0.92 -18.32 11.74
C VAL A 125 -2.15 -18.03 12.61
N LYS A 126 -2.21 -16.83 13.17
CA LYS A 126 -3.33 -16.37 14.01
C LYS A 126 -4.50 -15.91 13.14
N GLU A 127 -5.73 -16.05 13.65
CA GLU A 127 -6.96 -15.65 12.94
C GLU A 127 -6.96 -14.19 12.49
N ASN A 128 -6.42 -13.28 13.30
CA ASN A 128 -6.29 -11.88 12.93
C ASN A 128 -5.35 -11.66 11.73
N VAL A 129 -4.34 -12.51 11.53
CA VAL A 129 -3.45 -12.46 10.35
C VAL A 129 -4.21 -12.87 9.10
N ILE A 130 -5.03 -13.92 9.17
CA ILE A 130 -5.88 -14.36 8.05
C ILE A 130 -6.81 -13.23 7.64
N SER A 131 -7.50 -12.64 8.60
CA SER A 131 -8.40 -11.52 8.35
C SER A 131 -7.69 -10.31 7.71
N GLU A 132 -6.49 -9.99 8.17
CA GLU A 132 -5.73 -8.86 7.66
C GLU A 132 -5.21 -9.13 6.23
N LEU A 133 -4.66 -10.31 5.96
CA LEU A 133 -4.21 -10.69 4.60
C LEU A 133 -5.39 -10.70 3.61
N SER A 134 -6.55 -11.20 4.06
CA SER A 134 -7.76 -11.26 3.23
C SER A 134 -8.27 -9.88 2.80
N ARG A 135 -8.01 -8.82 3.59
CA ARG A 135 -8.36 -7.44 3.20
C ARG A 135 -7.65 -6.98 1.94
N TYR A 136 -6.42 -7.44 1.74
CA TYR A 136 -5.59 -7.02 0.61
C TYR A 136 -5.78 -7.92 -0.61
N ILE A 137 -5.87 -9.24 -0.43
CA ILE A 137 -5.99 -10.19 -1.53
C ILE A 137 -7.30 -10.05 -2.32
N GLN A 138 -8.35 -9.51 -1.71
CA GLN A 138 -9.63 -9.31 -2.38
C GLN A 138 -9.61 -8.17 -3.43
N GLN A 139 -8.53 -7.40 -3.53
CA GLN A 139 -8.38 -6.41 -4.58
C GLN A 139 -8.16 -7.11 -5.92
N SER A 140 -8.86 -6.67 -6.97
CA SER A 140 -8.92 -7.36 -8.27
C SER A 140 -7.58 -7.47 -9.00
N ASP A 141 -6.62 -6.63 -8.65
CA ASP A 141 -5.27 -6.58 -9.22
C ASP A 141 -4.20 -7.25 -8.34
N VAL A 142 -4.61 -7.82 -7.20
CA VAL A 142 -3.71 -8.49 -6.25
C VAL A 142 -3.83 -10.00 -6.37
N GLY A 143 -2.78 -10.66 -6.85
CA GLY A 143 -2.73 -12.12 -6.97
C GLY A 143 -2.14 -12.82 -5.73
N VAL A 144 -1.24 -12.15 -5.01
CA VAL A 144 -0.54 -12.71 -3.83
C VAL A 144 -0.30 -11.63 -2.79
N VAL A 145 -0.49 -11.97 -1.53
CA VAL A 145 -0.17 -11.10 -0.39
C VAL A 145 0.80 -11.82 0.54
N GLY A 146 1.92 -11.18 0.86
CA GLY A 146 2.90 -11.68 1.82
C GLY A 146 2.92 -10.86 3.11
N ALA A 147 3.10 -11.53 4.24
CA ALA A 147 3.29 -10.87 5.53
C ALA A 147 4.76 -10.52 5.78
N VAL A 148 5.01 -9.44 6.52
CA VAL A 148 6.33 -9.18 7.09
C VAL A 148 6.55 -10.12 8.27
N ILE A 149 7.63 -10.89 8.22
CA ILE A 149 8.00 -11.82 9.28
C ILE A 149 9.01 -11.14 10.20
N VAL A 150 8.68 -11.05 11.48
CA VAL A 150 9.50 -10.39 12.49
C VAL A 150 9.89 -11.39 13.59
N LYS A 151 11.14 -11.35 14.01
CA LYS A 151 11.65 -12.09 15.17
C LYS A 151 12.54 -11.19 16.01
N ASN A 152 12.28 -11.09 17.30
CA ASN A 152 13.03 -10.24 18.25
C ASN A 152 13.17 -8.79 17.74
N TYR A 153 12.06 -8.18 17.30
CA TYR A 153 11.99 -6.83 16.75
C TYR A 153 12.84 -6.60 15.47
N LYS A 154 13.28 -7.66 14.82
CA LYS A 154 14.01 -7.56 13.55
C LYS A 154 13.24 -8.24 12.43
N ILE A 155 13.21 -7.59 11.29
CA ILE A 155 12.60 -8.15 10.08
C ILE A 155 13.40 -9.37 9.64
N GLN A 156 12.75 -10.51 9.55
CA GLN A 156 13.32 -11.74 8.97
C GLN A 156 13.05 -11.81 7.47
N SER A 157 11.88 -11.34 7.05
CA SER A 157 11.49 -11.26 5.66
C SER A 157 10.39 -10.22 5.47
N ALA A 158 10.52 -9.37 4.47
CA ALA A 158 9.50 -8.43 4.01
C ALA A 158 9.35 -8.52 2.48
N GLY A 159 9.40 -9.72 1.95
CA GLY A 159 9.38 -10.04 0.54
C GLY A 159 10.66 -10.75 0.09
N LEU A 160 10.61 -11.28 -1.12
CA LEU A 160 11.70 -12.06 -1.72
C LEU A 160 12.00 -11.53 -3.11
N VAL A 161 13.26 -11.43 -3.47
CA VAL A 161 13.73 -11.16 -4.82
C VAL A 161 14.54 -12.37 -5.30
N ILE A 162 14.26 -12.84 -6.50
CA ILE A 162 15.01 -13.90 -7.15
C ILE A 162 16.02 -13.25 -8.08
N LYS A 163 17.30 -13.22 -7.66
CA LYS A 163 18.43 -12.77 -8.47
C LYS A 163 19.65 -13.61 -8.10
N ASN A 164 20.06 -14.51 -8.97
CA ASN A 164 21.17 -15.45 -8.69
C ASN A 164 21.03 -16.21 -7.35
N GLY A 165 19.79 -16.50 -6.94
CA GLY A 165 19.40 -17.06 -5.64
C GLY A 165 18.30 -16.29 -4.97
N LEU A 166 17.85 -16.79 -3.81
CA LEU A 166 16.77 -16.17 -3.04
C LEU A 166 17.33 -15.10 -2.10
N ILE A 167 16.87 -13.87 -2.24
CA ILE A 167 17.26 -12.74 -1.40
C ILE A 167 16.04 -12.27 -0.60
N HIS A 168 16.15 -12.28 0.73
CA HIS A 168 15.14 -11.68 1.62
C HIS A 168 15.32 -10.16 1.65
N CYS A 169 14.29 -9.42 1.27
CA CYS A 169 14.27 -7.96 1.38
C CYS A 169 14.23 -7.53 2.85
N TYR A 170 14.93 -6.45 3.18
CA TYR A 170 14.94 -5.83 4.51
C TYR A 170 15.33 -6.76 5.67
N LYS A 171 16.02 -7.88 5.41
CA LYS A 171 16.47 -8.81 6.45
C LYS A 171 17.39 -8.09 7.46
N ASN A 172 17.12 -8.28 8.75
CA ASN A 172 17.80 -7.69 9.91
C ASN A 172 17.55 -6.18 10.14
N GLU A 173 16.70 -5.54 9.36
CA GLU A 173 16.25 -4.19 9.70
C GLU A 173 15.34 -4.20 10.93
N ILE A 174 15.27 -3.08 11.65
CA ILE A 174 14.40 -2.92 12.83
C ILE A 174 12.96 -2.69 12.33
N TYR A 175 12.02 -3.43 12.91
CA TYR A 175 10.59 -3.28 12.62
C TYR A 175 9.98 -2.16 13.44
#